data_f729f0b924a19028aa0308f0f29ac499
#
_entry.id   f729f0b924a19028aa0308f0f29ac499
#
_cell.length_a   1.000
_cell.length_b   1.000
_cell.length_c   1.000
_cell.angle_alpha   90.00
_cell.angle_beta   90.00
_cell.angle_gamma   90.00
#
_symmetry.space_group_name_H-M   'P 1'
#
loop_
_entity.id
_entity.type
_entity.pdbx_description
1 polymer ?
#
loop_
_entity_poly.entity_id
_entity_poly.type
_entity_poly.pdbx_seq_one_letter_code
_entity_poly.pdbx_strand_id
1 'polypeptide(L)'
;MIVMSIAGVDPSAGAGVFADLKTFQALGVYGTGVVTALTAQNPNKVFSIEPIEASYIKEQIDAVLDSYNVEYIKTGMLYSSEVVDVVYNAIKDYNLKCVVDPVMVATSGSELYKDELIDSLKKLLKIAIFTTPNKSEAVKLTGIEIINKDSAI
;
A
#
# COMPACT_ATOMS: atom_id res chain seq x y z
N MET A 1 -13.60 2.60 15.83
CA MET A 1 -12.58 3.04 14.84
C MET A 1 -12.76 2.21 13.58
N ILE A 2 -12.80 2.87 12.43
CA ILE A 2 -12.87 2.24 11.11
C ILE A 2 -11.58 2.60 10.38
N VAL A 3 -10.94 1.61 9.78
CA VAL A 3 -9.68 1.77 9.04
C VAL A 3 -9.82 1.17 7.64
N MET A 4 -9.04 1.66 6.68
CA MET A 4 -9.08 1.18 5.31
C MET A 4 -7.70 0.72 4.85
N SER A 5 -7.62 -0.50 4.32
CA SER A 5 -6.45 -0.96 3.57
C SER A 5 -6.62 -0.65 2.09
N ILE A 6 -5.58 -0.10 1.46
CA ILE A 6 -5.50 0.13 0.01
C ILE A 6 -4.29 -0.66 -0.49
N ALA A 7 -4.50 -1.83 -1.05
CA ALA A 7 -3.41 -2.73 -1.43
C ALA A 7 -3.85 -3.79 -2.46
N GLY A 8 -2.89 -4.52 -3.00
CA GLY A 8 -3.17 -5.70 -3.80
C GLY A 8 -3.73 -6.86 -2.99
N VAL A 9 -4.31 -7.83 -3.68
CA VAL A 9 -4.81 -9.08 -3.09
C VAL A 9 -3.75 -10.16 -3.25
N ASP A 10 -3.33 -10.74 -2.12
CA ASP A 10 -2.63 -12.02 -2.05
C ASP A 10 -3.65 -13.13 -1.75
N PRO A 11 -3.92 -14.05 -2.70
CA PRO A 11 -4.91 -15.11 -2.49
C PRO A 11 -4.52 -16.11 -1.37
N SER A 12 -3.24 -16.17 -1.00
CA SER A 12 -2.79 -16.97 0.16
C SER A 12 -3.06 -16.28 1.50
N ALA A 13 -3.52 -15.03 1.48
CA ALA A 13 -3.79 -14.19 2.64
C ALA A 13 -2.59 -14.02 3.60
N GLY A 14 -1.37 -14.11 3.07
CA GLY A 14 -0.13 -13.85 3.79
C GLY A 14 0.30 -12.38 3.75
N ALA A 15 -0.24 -11.62 2.77
CA ALA A 15 0.03 -10.20 2.56
C ALA A 15 -1.21 -9.47 2.02
N GLY A 16 -1.05 -8.18 1.69
CA GLY A 16 -2.07 -7.36 1.02
C GLY A 16 -3.35 -7.21 1.82
N VAL A 17 -4.44 -6.84 1.12
CA VAL A 17 -5.73 -6.52 1.74
C VAL A 17 -6.23 -7.63 2.65
N PHE A 18 -6.09 -8.90 2.26
CA PHE A 18 -6.59 -10.01 3.09
C PHE A 18 -5.84 -10.15 4.41
N ALA A 19 -4.52 -9.98 4.42
CA ALA A 19 -3.73 -10.00 5.64
C ALA A 19 -4.05 -8.80 6.52
N ASP A 20 -4.19 -7.61 5.92
CA ASP A 20 -4.55 -6.38 6.63
C ASP A 20 -5.92 -6.51 7.31
N LEU A 21 -6.96 -6.99 6.61
CA LEU A 21 -8.30 -7.17 7.18
C LEU A 21 -8.31 -8.19 8.32
N LYS A 22 -7.58 -9.30 8.18
CA LYS A 22 -7.41 -10.29 9.27
C LYS A 22 -6.75 -9.66 10.49
N THR A 23 -5.73 -8.83 10.29
CA THR A 23 -5.02 -8.14 11.36
C THR A 23 -5.93 -7.11 12.04
N PHE A 24 -6.66 -6.31 11.28
CA PHE A 24 -7.62 -5.34 11.83
C PHE A 24 -8.68 -6.06 12.69
N GLN A 25 -9.25 -7.15 12.17
CA GLN A 25 -10.23 -7.94 12.90
C GLN A 25 -9.65 -8.51 14.19
N ALA A 26 -8.43 -9.05 14.16
CA ALA A 26 -7.76 -9.60 15.34
C ALA A 26 -7.49 -8.54 16.42
N LEU A 27 -7.33 -7.28 16.01
CA LEU A 27 -7.15 -6.12 16.90
C LEU A 27 -8.47 -5.45 17.32
N GLY A 28 -9.62 -6.01 16.96
CA GLY A 28 -10.94 -5.45 17.28
C GLY A 28 -11.27 -4.15 16.52
N VAL A 29 -10.65 -3.94 15.37
CA VAL A 29 -10.84 -2.77 14.51
C VAL A 29 -11.67 -3.17 13.29
N TYR A 30 -12.69 -2.38 12.92
CA TYR A 30 -13.44 -2.62 11.70
C TYR A 30 -12.59 -2.21 10.48
N GLY A 31 -12.23 -3.19 9.66
CA GLY A 31 -11.42 -2.99 8.47
C GLY A 31 -12.27 -2.94 7.19
N THR A 32 -12.02 -1.96 6.34
CA THR A 32 -12.48 -1.92 4.96
C THR A 32 -11.29 -2.13 4.01
N GLY A 33 -11.54 -2.49 2.76
CA GLY A 33 -10.46 -2.77 1.80
C GLY A 33 -10.76 -2.22 0.42
N VAL A 34 -9.75 -1.61 -0.18
CA VAL A 34 -9.69 -1.18 -1.58
C VAL A 34 -8.62 -1.99 -2.29
N VAL A 35 -8.98 -2.61 -3.40
CA VAL A 35 -8.10 -3.50 -4.15
C VAL A 35 -7.43 -2.74 -5.28
N THR A 36 -6.08 -2.75 -5.29
CA THR A 36 -5.27 -2.10 -6.33
C THR A 36 -4.83 -3.04 -7.44
N ALA A 37 -4.70 -4.31 -7.13
CA ALA A 37 -4.37 -5.36 -8.10
C ALA A 37 -4.79 -6.74 -7.58
N LEU A 38 -5.10 -7.63 -8.48
CA LEU A 38 -5.22 -9.06 -8.19
C LEU A 38 -3.88 -9.73 -8.49
N THR A 39 -3.49 -10.70 -7.67
CA THR A 39 -2.31 -11.51 -7.97
C THR A 39 -2.67 -12.99 -8.02
N ALA A 40 -2.01 -13.71 -8.89
CA ALA A 40 -1.90 -15.15 -8.78
C ALA A 40 -0.57 -15.43 -8.07
N GLN A 41 -0.62 -15.70 -6.78
CA GLN A 41 0.59 -15.92 -5.98
C GLN A 41 0.36 -16.95 -4.87
N ASN A 42 1.47 -17.48 -4.40
CA ASN A 42 1.57 -18.28 -3.18
C ASN A 42 2.78 -17.79 -2.35
N PRO A 43 3.06 -18.35 -1.15
CA PRO A 43 4.18 -17.90 -0.33
C PRO A 43 5.56 -17.92 -1.01
N ASN A 44 5.72 -18.70 -2.07
CA ASN A 44 7.00 -18.90 -2.73
C ASN A 44 7.17 -18.06 -4.01
N LYS A 45 6.06 -17.66 -4.66
CA LYS A 45 6.13 -17.00 -5.98
C LYS A 45 4.88 -16.21 -6.32
N VAL A 46 5.09 -15.06 -7.00
CA VAL A 46 4.06 -14.35 -7.77
C VAL A 46 4.13 -14.84 -9.21
N PHE A 47 3.03 -15.39 -9.71
CA PHE A 47 2.91 -15.92 -11.08
C PHE A 47 2.46 -14.84 -12.05
N SER A 48 1.48 -14.04 -11.64
CA SER A 48 0.96 -12.93 -12.46
C SER A 48 0.33 -11.86 -11.57
N ILE A 49 0.24 -10.64 -12.12
CA ILE A 49 -0.40 -9.48 -11.51
C ILE A 49 -1.38 -8.92 -12.52
N GLU A 50 -2.62 -8.72 -12.10
CA GLU A 50 -3.66 -8.03 -12.86
C GLU A 50 -3.96 -6.71 -12.14
N PRO A 51 -3.44 -5.57 -12.62
CA PRO A 51 -3.68 -4.27 -11.99
C PRO A 51 -5.12 -3.81 -12.21
N ILE A 52 -5.66 -3.12 -11.22
CA ILE A 52 -6.96 -2.44 -11.31
C ILE A 52 -6.71 -1.01 -11.81
N GLU A 53 -7.56 -0.55 -12.74
CA GLU A 53 -7.50 0.82 -13.26
C GLU A 53 -7.64 1.86 -12.16
N ALA A 54 -6.83 2.92 -12.22
CA ALA A 54 -6.78 3.96 -11.20
C ALA A 54 -8.14 4.65 -10.99
N SER A 55 -8.93 4.83 -12.05
CA SER A 55 -10.30 5.36 -11.97
C SER A 55 -11.20 4.47 -11.13
N TYR A 56 -11.11 3.15 -11.29
CA TYR A 56 -11.92 2.21 -10.52
C TYR A 56 -11.45 2.10 -9.06
N ILE A 57 -10.16 2.27 -8.80
CA ILE A 57 -9.64 2.37 -7.43
C ILE A 57 -10.22 3.62 -6.74
N LYS A 58 -10.30 4.74 -7.45
CA LYS A 58 -10.97 5.95 -6.94
C LYS A 58 -12.43 5.67 -6.59
N GLU A 59 -13.18 4.99 -7.46
CA GLU A 59 -14.57 4.62 -7.20
C GLU A 59 -14.72 3.73 -5.95
N GLN A 60 -13.80 2.78 -5.74
CA GLN A 60 -13.79 1.96 -4.51
C GLN A 60 -13.54 2.82 -3.26
N ILE A 61 -12.58 3.76 -3.31
CA ILE A 61 -12.29 4.68 -2.20
C ILE A 61 -13.51 5.54 -1.89
N ASP A 62 -14.09 6.18 -2.90
CA ASP A 62 -15.26 7.04 -2.75
C ASP A 62 -16.45 6.28 -2.16
N ALA A 63 -16.73 5.07 -2.64
CA ALA A 63 -17.81 4.23 -2.14
C ALA A 63 -17.66 3.88 -0.65
N VAL A 64 -16.44 3.62 -0.19
CA VAL A 64 -16.16 3.37 1.22
C VAL A 64 -16.33 4.65 2.04
N LEU A 65 -15.75 5.76 1.58
CA LEU A 65 -15.77 7.03 2.31
C LEU A 65 -17.15 7.69 2.34
N ASP A 66 -18.01 7.40 1.37
CA ASP A 66 -19.42 7.84 1.38
C ASP A 66 -20.22 7.25 2.56
N SER A 67 -19.90 6.03 2.96
CA SER A 67 -20.67 5.27 3.95
C SER A 67 -19.99 5.14 5.32
N TYR A 68 -18.67 5.31 5.38
CA TYR A 68 -17.89 5.06 6.58
C TYR A 68 -17.02 6.26 6.95
N ASN A 69 -17.04 6.63 8.24
CA ASN A 69 -16.11 7.63 8.79
C ASN A 69 -14.74 6.97 9.02
N VAL A 70 -13.94 6.82 7.95
CA VAL A 70 -12.58 6.29 8.01
C VAL A 70 -11.64 7.40 8.49
N GLU A 71 -10.84 7.12 9.50
CA GLU A 71 -9.83 8.06 10.02
C GLU A 71 -8.41 7.70 9.57
N TYR A 72 -8.14 6.42 9.41
CA TYR A 72 -6.81 5.91 9.10
C TYR A 72 -6.86 5.01 7.87
N ILE A 73 -5.87 5.17 7.01
CA ILE A 73 -5.62 4.24 5.93
C ILE A 73 -4.22 3.62 6.05
N LYS A 74 -4.09 2.40 5.56
CA LYS A 74 -2.79 1.74 5.33
C LYS A 74 -2.67 1.44 3.86
N THR A 75 -1.58 1.83 3.23
CA THR A 75 -1.28 1.42 1.86
C THR A 75 -0.34 0.22 1.86
N GLY A 76 -0.49 -0.65 0.88
CA GLY A 76 0.47 -1.67 0.51
C GLY A 76 0.90 -1.49 -0.95
N MET A 77 0.89 -2.56 -1.75
CA MET A 77 1.22 -2.50 -3.17
C MET A 77 0.24 -1.60 -3.93
N LEU A 78 0.72 -0.49 -4.50
CA LEU A 78 -0.05 0.46 -5.29
C LEU A 78 0.16 0.29 -6.81
N TYR A 79 1.21 -0.39 -7.22
CA TYR A 79 1.54 -0.83 -8.57
C TYR A 79 1.94 0.27 -9.56
N SER A 80 1.25 1.42 -9.61
CA SER A 80 1.54 2.48 -10.60
C SER A 80 1.48 3.89 -9.98
N SER A 81 2.10 4.86 -10.66
CA SER A 81 2.11 6.28 -10.26
C SER A 81 0.70 6.87 -10.24
N GLU A 82 -0.16 6.48 -11.18
CA GLU A 82 -1.54 6.95 -11.25
C GLU A 82 -2.35 6.52 -10.02
N VAL A 83 -2.14 5.28 -9.54
CA VAL A 83 -2.78 4.80 -8.32
C VAL A 83 -2.26 5.55 -7.09
N VAL A 84 -0.95 5.83 -7.03
CA VAL A 84 -0.39 6.65 -5.95
C VAL A 84 -1.00 8.06 -5.94
N ASP A 85 -1.18 8.68 -7.11
CA ASP A 85 -1.80 10.00 -7.22
C ASP A 85 -3.27 9.98 -6.77
N VAL A 86 -4.04 8.95 -7.11
CA VAL A 86 -5.42 8.75 -6.60
C VAL A 86 -5.43 8.67 -5.08
N VAL A 87 -4.56 7.86 -4.48
CA VAL A 87 -4.47 7.71 -3.02
C VAL A 87 -4.01 9.01 -2.36
N TYR A 88 -3.00 9.69 -2.93
CA TYR A 88 -2.52 10.99 -2.43
C TYR A 88 -3.65 12.03 -2.39
N ASN A 89 -4.42 12.15 -3.47
CA ASN A 89 -5.54 13.08 -3.55
C ASN A 89 -6.63 12.73 -2.52
N ALA A 90 -7.00 11.45 -2.39
CA ALA A 90 -7.96 11.02 -1.39
C ALA A 90 -7.52 11.36 0.05
N ILE A 91 -6.24 11.17 0.39
CA ILE A 91 -5.69 11.58 1.70
C ILE A 91 -5.89 13.08 1.94
N LYS A 92 -5.61 13.90 0.93
CA LYS A 92 -5.72 15.36 1.04
C LYS A 92 -7.16 15.83 1.12
N ASP A 93 -8.02 15.30 0.25
CA ASP A 93 -9.42 15.73 0.11
C ASP A 93 -10.26 15.36 1.34
N TYR A 94 -10.01 14.18 1.91
CA TYR A 94 -10.73 13.66 3.08
C TYR A 94 -9.97 13.82 4.40
N ASN A 95 -8.80 14.46 4.39
CA ASN A 95 -7.94 14.67 5.57
C ASN A 95 -7.64 13.37 6.35
N LEU A 96 -7.30 12.31 5.63
CA LEU A 96 -7.04 10.98 6.20
C LEU A 96 -5.63 10.89 6.79
N LYS A 97 -5.47 10.11 7.85
CA LYS A 97 -4.16 9.75 8.40
C LYS A 97 -3.66 8.50 7.71
N CYS A 98 -2.48 8.56 7.09
CA CYS A 98 -1.96 7.47 6.28
C CYS A 98 -0.70 6.82 6.86
N VAL A 99 -0.72 5.48 6.97
CA VAL A 99 0.46 4.65 7.16
C VAL A 99 0.85 4.10 5.79
N VAL A 100 2.06 4.43 5.32
CA VAL A 100 2.54 4.00 4.00
C VAL A 100 3.55 2.87 4.14
N ASP A 101 3.16 1.70 3.65
CA ASP A 101 4.05 0.57 3.39
C ASP A 101 4.45 0.63 1.90
N PRO A 102 5.69 1.08 1.58
CA PRO A 102 6.09 1.34 0.20
C PRO A 102 6.51 0.07 -0.53
N VAL A 103 5.58 -0.89 -0.63
CA VAL A 103 5.84 -2.21 -1.21
C VAL A 103 6.25 -2.09 -2.67
N MET A 104 7.49 -2.51 -2.97
CA MET A 104 8.06 -2.53 -4.32
C MET A 104 8.38 -3.95 -4.79
N VAL A 105 8.67 -4.86 -3.86
CA VAL A 105 9.11 -6.22 -4.17
C VAL A 105 8.35 -7.19 -3.27
N ALA A 106 7.79 -8.25 -3.87
CA ALA A 106 7.20 -9.33 -3.08
C ALA A 106 8.27 -10.03 -2.24
N THR A 107 7.85 -10.67 -1.15
CA THR A 107 8.74 -11.52 -0.33
C THR A 107 9.44 -12.61 -1.16
N SER A 108 8.80 -13.04 -2.25
CA SER A 108 9.39 -13.97 -3.24
C SER A 108 10.45 -13.36 -4.16
N GLY A 109 10.73 -12.04 -4.07
CA GLY A 109 11.68 -11.32 -4.92
C GLY A 109 11.13 -10.77 -6.24
N SER A 110 9.85 -10.97 -6.53
CA SER A 110 9.21 -10.41 -7.73
C SER A 110 8.97 -8.92 -7.60
N GLU A 111 9.32 -8.12 -8.60
CA GLU A 111 8.98 -6.70 -8.65
C GLU A 111 7.47 -6.51 -8.80
N LEU A 112 6.91 -5.59 -8.02
CA LEU A 112 5.47 -5.33 -7.89
C LEU A 112 5.09 -3.91 -8.32
N TYR A 113 5.87 -3.30 -9.21
CA TYR A 113 5.68 -1.90 -9.61
C TYR A 113 6.17 -1.63 -11.03
N LYS A 114 5.75 -0.48 -11.58
CA LYS A 114 6.30 0.13 -12.80
C LYS A 114 7.37 1.16 -12.45
N ASP A 115 8.34 1.38 -13.33
CA ASP A 115 9.54 2.20 -13.08
C ASP A 115 9.30 3.62 -12.55
N GLU A 116 8.19 4.25 -12.93
CA GLU A 116 7.86 5.64 -12.53
C GLU A 116 7.28 5.77 -11.10
N LEU A 117 7.06 4.66 -10.41
CA LEU A 117 6.41 4.63 -9.10
C LEU A 117 7.19 5.34 -7.99
N ILE A 118 8.52 5.29 -8.03
CA ILE A 118 9.39 5.73 -6.93
C ILE A 118 9.19 7.21 -6.59
N ASP A 119 9.12 8.08 -7.59
CA ASP A 119 8.95 9.52 -7.36
C ASP A 119 7.56 9.87 -6.82
N SER A 120 6.53 9.18 -7.29
CA SER A 120 5.18 9.32 -6.75
C SER A 120 5.09 8.82 -5.31
N LEU A 121 5.72 7.67 -4.98
CA LEU A 121 5.82 7.19 -3.60
C LEU A 121 6.53 8.19 -2.68
N LYS A 122 7.60 8.84 -3.13
CA LYS A 122 8.26 9.89 -2.34
C LYS A 122 7.35 11.06 -1.99
N LYS A 123 6.41 11.43 -2.87
CA LYS A 123 5.39 12.45 -2.56
C LYS A 123 4.41 11.95 -1.50
N LEU A 124 3.94 10.71 -1.64
CA LEU A 124 3.03 10.08 -0.68
C LEU A 124 3.65 9.96 0.71
N LEU A 125 4.92 9.54 0.77
CA LEU A 125 5.67 9.41 2.03
C LEU A 125 5.78 10.72 2.82
N LYS A 126 5.84 11.88 2.13
CA LYS A 126 5.93 13.20 2.80
C LYS A 126 4.67 13.57 3.60
N ILE A 127 3.53 12.99 3.27
CA ILE A 127 2.26 13.23 3.97
C ILE A 127 1.84 12.07 4.86
N ALA A 128 2.62 10.98 4.89
CA ALA A 128 2.39 9.85 5.75
C ALA A 128 2.69 10.21 7.22
N ILE A 129 1.86 9.72 8.14
CA ILE A 129 2.13 9.82 9.59
C ILE A 129 3.15 8.77 10.04
N PHE A 130 3.26 7.68 9.29
CA PHE A 130 4.20 6.60 9.55
C PHE A 130 4.51 5.82 8.27
N THR A 131 5.70 5.25 8.16
CA THR A 131 6.11 4.41 7.03
C THR A 131 6.91 3.20 7.50
N THR A 132 6.82 2.10 6.75
CA THR A 132 7.41 0.80 7.11
C THR A 132 8.31 0.22 6.00
N PRO A 133 9.23 0.99 5.40
CA PRO A 133 10.09 0.45 4.36
C PRO A 133 11.00 -0.64 4.94
N ASN A 134 11.18 -1.73 4.23
CA ASN A 134 12.26 -2.65 4.49
C ASN A 134 13.61 -2.05 4.02
N LYS A 135 14.74 -2.71 4.33
CA LYS A 135 16.07 -2.23 3.97
C LYS A 135 16.21 -1.93 2.47
N SER A 136 15.74 -2.83 1.61
CA SER A 136 15.84 -2.70 0.16
C SER A 136 15.01 -1.52 -0.38
N GLU A 137 13.81 -1.36 0.14
CA GLU A 137 12.91 -0.24 -0.18
C GLU A 137 13.49 1.09 0.28
N ALA A 138 14.02 1.14 1.50
CA ALA A 138 14.65 2.34 2.02
C ALA A 138 15.86 2.77 1.15
N VAL A 139 16.70 1.83 0.73
CA VAL A 139 17.81 2.12 -0.20
C VAL A 139 17.30 2.63 -1.55
N LYS A 140 16.28 1.99 -2.13
CA LYS A 140 15.69 2.43 -3.40
C LYS A 140 15.07 3.84 -3.31
N LEU A 141 14.41 4.15 -2.18
CA LEU A 141 13.76 5.44 -1.97
C LEU A 141 14.73 6.59 -1.72
N THR A 142 15.84 6.33 -0.99
CA THR A 142 16.77 7.37 -0.55
C THR A 142 18.02 7.46 -1.40
N GLY A 143 18.41 6.37 -2.06
CA GLY A 143 19.71 6.22 -2.70
C GLY A 143 20.87 6.03 -1.72
N ILE A 144 20.59 5.90 -0.41
CA ILE A 144 21.58 5.77 0.65
C ILE A 144 21.77 4.28 0.95
N GLU A 145 23.01 3.81 0.89
CA GLU A 145 23.34 2.44 1.25
C GLU A 145 23.26 2.24 2.77
N ILE A 146 22.48 1.25 3.21
CA ILE A 146 22.32 0.91 4.63
C ILE A 146 23.26 -0.26 4.96
N ILE A 147 24.38 0.04 5.64
CA ILE A 147 25.42 -0.93 6.00
C ILE A 147 25.21 -1.44 7.44
N ASN A 148 24.81 -0.55 8.36
CA ASN A 148 24.61 -0.82 9.79
C ASN A 148 23.46 0.02 10.35
N LYS A 149 23.25 -0.02 11.67
CA LYS A 149 22.19 0.75 12.33
C LYS A 149 22.37 2.27 12.19
N ASP A 150 23.61 2.76 12.24
CA ASP A 150 23.91 4.19 12.20
C ASP A 150 23.61 4.79 10.82
N SER A 151 23.76 3.99 9.76
CA SER A 151 23.40 4.40 8.39
C SER A 151 21.91 4.24 8.07
N ALA A 152 21.11 3.70 9.01
CA ALA A 152 19.67 3.54 8.87
C ALA A 152 18.85 4.64 9.58
N ILE A 153 19.51 5.54 10.29
CA ILE A 153 18.96 6.68 11.02
C ILE A 153 19.21 7.95 10.22
#